data_75e4539592175295e7f3ed53b7800388
#
_entry.id   75e4539592175295e7f3ed53b7800388
#
_cell.length_a   1.000
_cell.length_b   1.000
_cell.length_c   1.000
_cell.angle_alpha   90.00
_cell.angle_beta   90.00
_cell.angle_gamma   90.00
#
_symmetry.space_group_name_H-M   'P 1'
#
loop_
_entity.id
_entity.type
_entity.pdbx_description
1 polymer ?
#
loop_
_entity_poly.entity_id
_entity_poly.type
_entity_poly.pdbx_seq_one_letter_code
_entity_poly.pdbx_strand_id
1 'polypeptide(L)'
;MRSTSRFLSELCGRRAEVDEACRYIFAQEYYINFFENAYKAGKLPLRVTHNDTKCNNVMFDAHTHEPLAVIDLDTVMPGFPAYDFGDAIRFGANTCTEDDPNLEKVELDLEKYEAFCRGYIDAVKHNLTRFELETLYIGAVTTILEIGARFLADYLDGDVYFICRRDRHNYYRGMNQVKLLRSAISRIDDLRRISFKYID
;
A
#
# COMPACT_ATOMS: atom_id res chain seq x y z
N MET A 1 -13.03 3.77 -10.98
CA MET A 1 -14.24 4.65 -10.96
C MET A 1 -15.46 4.08 -10.22
N ARG A 2 -15.59 2.77 -9.95
CA ARG A 2 -16.75 2.24 -9.17
C ARG A 2 -16.66 2.42 -7.65
N SER A 3 -15.48 2.69 -7.08
CA SER A 3 -15.30 2.86 -5.63
C SER A 3 -15.75 4.22 -5.08
N THR A 4 -15.62 5.30 -5.87
CA THR A 4 -15.93 6.67 -5.41
C THR A 4 -17.42 6.89 -5.13
N SER A 5 -18.32 6.25 -5.90
CA SER A 5 -19.77 6.38 -5.69
C SER A 5 -20.26 5.62 -4.44
N ARG A 6 -19.60 4.53 -4.06
CA ARG A 6 -19.94 3.75 -2.86
C ARG A 6 -19.63 4.49 -1.56
N PHE A 7 -18.56 5.25 -1.49
CA PHE A 7 -18.25 6.10 -0.34
C PHE A 7 -19.31 7.18 -0.06
N LEU A 8 -20.17 7.47 -1.02
CA LEU A 8 -21.23 8.45 -0.88
C LEU A 8 -22.58 7.84 -0.45
N SER A 9 -22.73 6.52 -0.50
CA SER A 9 -23.96 5.83 -0.09
C SER A 9 -23.81 5.26 1.32
N GLU A 10 -24.68 5.67 2.21
CA GLU A 10 -24.75 5.22 3.60
C GLU A 10 -25.66 3.99 3.69
N LEU A 11 -25.11 2.78 3.48
CA LEU A 11 -25.88 1.55 3.55
C LEU A 11 -26.14 1.04 4.98
N CYS A 12 -25.21 1.34 5.92
CA CYS A 12 -25.24 0.74 7.26
C CYS A 12 -25.22 1.73 8.44
N GLY A 13 -25.37 3.04 8.22
CA GLY A 13 -25.32 4.05 9.29
C GLY A 13 -23.92 4.26 9.94
N ARG A 14 -22.85 3.72 9.33
CA ARG A 14 -21.48 3.74 9.87
C ARG A 14 -20.64 4.94 9.40
N ARG A 15 -21.21 5.80 8.53
CA ARG A 15 -20.51 6.90 7.87
C ARG A 15 -19.85 7.86 8.85
N ALA A 16 -20.55 8.24 9.90
CA ALA A 16 -20.05 9.21 10.87
C ALA A 16 -18.75 8.77 11.56
N GLU A 17 -18.53 7.44 11.69
CA GLU A 17 -17.37 6.88 12.36
C GLU A 17 -16.08 6.99 11.51
N VAL A 18 -16.21 7.10 10.20
CA VAL A 18 -15.07 7.10 9.25
C VAL A 18 -15.05 8.33 8.34
N ASP A 19 -15.92 9.30 8.54
CA ASP A 19 -16.08 10.45 7.64
C ASP A 19 -14.80 11.30 7.53
N GLU A 20 -14.09 11.53 8.64
CA GLU A 20 -12.79 12.23 8.63
C GLU A 20 -11.74 11.43 7.85
N ALA A 21 -11.68 10.11 8.07
CA ALA A 21 -10.75 9.23 7.38
C ALA A 21 -11.00 9.22 5.87
N CYS A 22 -12.26 9.14 5.47
CA CYS A 22 -12.65 9.22 4.05
C CYS A 22 -12.26 10.56 3.43
N ARG A 23 -12.57 11.67 4.10
CA ARG A 23 -12.16 13.02 3.63
C ARG A 23 -10.65 13.13 3.48
N TYR A 24 -9.88 12.57 4.42
CA TYR A 24 -8.43 12.58 4.34
C TYR A 24 -7.91 11.81 3.14
N ILE A 25 -8.46 10.60 2.87
CA ILE A 25 -8.12 9.81 1.68
C ILE A 25 -8.43 10.60 0.39
N PHE A 26 -9.63 11.16 0.26
CA PHE A 26 -10.01 11.93 -0.93
C PHE A 26 -9.16 13.19 -1.15
N ALA A 27 -8.66 13.80 -0.09
CA ALA A 27 -7.76 14.95 -0.20
C ALA A 27 -6.39 14.60 -0.83
N GLN A 28 -6.07 13.30 -0.97
CA GLN A 28 -4.82 12.83 -1.56
C GLN A 28 -4.91 12.65 -3.09
N GLU A 29 -5.58 13.54 -3.78
CA GLU A 29 -5.86 13.46 -5.22
C GLU A 29 -4.58 13.26 -6.06
N TYR A 30 -3.47 13.87 -5.67
CA TYR A 30 -2.18 13.71 -6.34
C TYR A 30 -1.77 12.23 -6.41
N TYR A 31 -1.78 11.51 -5.27
CA TYR A 31 -1.38 10.11 -5.20
C TYR A 31 -2.40 9.18 -5.87
N ILE A 32 -3.69 9.49 -5.78
CA ILE A 32 -4.77 8.73 -6.43
C ILE A 32 -4.59 8.69 -7.95
N ASN A 33 -4.20 9.80 -8.55
CA ASN A 33 -4.16 9.94 -10.00
C ASN A 33 -2.75 9.81 -10.60
N PHE A 34 -1.70 9.73 -9.79
CA PHE A 34 -0.32 9.84 -10.25
C PHE A 34 0.04 8.80 -11.31
N PHE A 35 -0.16 7.52 -11.02
CA PHE A 35 0.26 6.43 -11.90
C PHE A 35 -0.56 6.39 -13.19
N GLU A 36 -1.86 6.60 -13.12
CA GLU A 36 -2.72 6.68 -14.29
C GLU A 36 -2.32 7.85 -15.21
N ASN A 37 -2.04 9.01 -14.64
CA ASN A 37 -1.61 10.19 -15.40
C ASN A 37 -0.22 9.98 -16.03
N ALA A 38 0.72 9.39 -15.30
CA ALA A 38 2.05 9.08 -15.81
C ALA A 38 2.01 8.03 -16.94
N TYR A 39 1.14 7.03 -16.81
CA TYR A 39 0.91 6.03 -17.86
C TYR A 39 0.30 6.66 -19.12
N LYS A 40 -0.76 7.45 -18.98
CA LYS A 40 -1.38 8.19 -20.10
C LYS A 40 -0.41 9.14 -20.81
N ALA A 41 0.55 9.69 -20.06
CA ALA A 41 1.61 10.54 -20.61
C ALA A 41 2.78 9.73 -21.23
N GLY A 42 2.71 8.41 -21.28
CA GLY A 42 3.76 7.53 -21.81
C GLY A 42 5.05 7.48 -21.00
N LYS A 43 5.01 7.91 -19.72
CA LYS A 43 6.19 7.94 -18.84
C LYS A 43 6.43 6.64 -18.10
N LEU A 44 5.37 5.85 -17.87
CA LEU A 44 5.43 4.56 -17.18
C LEU A 44 4.91 3.46 -18.10
N PRO A 45 5.69 2.41 -18.38
CA PRO A 45 5.21 1.21 -19.03
C PRO A 45 4.47 0.31 -18.04
N LEU A 46 3.62 -0.58 -18.54
CA LEU A 46 3.14 -1.72 -17.77
C LEU A 46 4.20 -2.82 -17.75
N ARG A 47 4.38 -3.44 -16.60
CA ARG A 47 5.22 -4.62 -16.37
C ARG A 47 4.38 -5.80 -15.91
N VAL A 48 4.96 -6.96 -15.81
CA VAL A 48 4.35 -8.08 -15.09
C VAL A 48 4.58 -7.83 -13.61
N THR A 49 3.49 -7.72 -12.84
CA THR A 49 3.50 -7.45 -11.40
C THR A 49 2.72 -8.52 -10.67
N HIS A 50 3.06 -8.75 -9.40
CA HIS A 50 2.40 -9.73 -8.54
C HIS A 50 1.06 -9.21 -8.00
N ASN A 51 1.02 -7.94 -7.62
CA ASN A 51 -0.13 -7.19 -7.07
C ASN A 51 -0.69 -7.69 -5.72
N ASP A 52 0.06 -8.55 -5.02
CA ASP A 52 -0.21 -8.96 -3.62
C ASP A 52 1.11 -9.39 -2.96
N THR A 53 2.06 -8.46 -2.82
CA THR A 53 3.43 -8.72 -2.37
C THR A 53 3.61 -8.63 -0.86
N LYS A 54 2.54 -8.82 -0.10
CA LYS A 54 2.63 -8.94 1.36
C LYS A 54 3.58 -10.08 1.76
N CYS A 55 4.29 -9.93 2.88
CA CYS A 55 5.28 -10.91 3.34
C CYS A 55 4.73 -12.33 3.49
N ASN A 56 3.42 -12.50 3.70
CA ASN A 56 2.77 -13.82 3.82
C ASN A 56 2.79 -14.61 2.50
N ASN A 57 3.05 -13.96 1.37
CA ASN A 57 3.15 -14.59 0.05
C ASN A 57 4.60 -14.95 -0.32
N VAL A 58 5.53 -14.84 0.63
CA VAL A 58 6.91 -15.32 0.48
C VAL A 58 7.14 -16.48 1.44
N MET A 59 7.56 -17.61 0.91
CA MET A 59 7.96 -18.79 1.71
C MET A 59 9.44 -18.68 2.08
N PHE A 60 9.76 -18.97 3.32
CA PHE A 60 11.12 -19.03 3.84
C PHE A 60 11.43 -20.42 4.39
N ASP A 61 12.68 -20.84 4.28
CA ASP A 61 13.17 -22.01 4.98
C ASP A 61 13.11 -21.78 6.50
N ALA A 62 12.55 -22.73 7.23
CA ALA A 62 12.31 -22.59 8.65
C ALA A 62 13.59 -22.57 9.52
N HIS A 63 14.73 -23.05 8.99
CA HIS A 63 16.00 -23.14 9.71
C HIS A 63 17.00 -22.08 9.25
N THR A 64 17.10 -21.84 7.94
CA THR A 64 18.07 -20.90 7.37
C THR A 64 17.51 -19.52 7.19
N HIS A 65 16.18 -19.35 7.21
CA HIS A 65 15.45 -18.12 6.88
C HIS A 65 15.71 -17.59 5.46
N GLU A 66 16.23 -18.44 4.57
CA GLU A 66 16.40 -18.09 3.16
C GLU A 66 15.05 -18.11 2.43
N PRO A 67 14.82 -17.16 1.50
CA PRO A 67 13.60 -17.15 0.70
C PRO A 67 13.61 -18.34 -0.27
N LEU A 68 12.49 -19.09 -0.32
CA LEU A 68 12.35 -20.29 -1.14
C LEU A 68 11.47 -20.04 -2.37
N ALA A 69 10.34 -19.37 -2.22
CA ALA A 69 9.37 -19.17 -3.28
C ALA A 69 8.43 -17.99 -3.00
N VAL A 70 7.93 -17.39 -4.08
CA VAL A 70 6.78 -16.49 -4.05
C VAL A 70 5.55 -17.30 -4.45
N ILE A 71 4.46 -17.15 -3.70
CA ILE A 71 3.19 -17.89 -3.87
C ILE A 71 2.02 -16.94 -4.07
N ASP A 72 0.81 -17.49 -4.30
CA ASP A 72 -0.44 -16.71 -4.49
C ASP A 72 -0.39 -15.87 -5.78
N LEU A 73 -0.14 -16.55 -6.91
CA LEU A 73 0.12 -15.92 -8.22
C LEU A 73 -1.14 -15.57 -9.01
N ASP A 74 -2.33 -15.75 -8.47
CA ASP A 74 -3.60 -15.50 -9.16
C ASP A 74 -3.90 -14.00 -9.39
N THR A 75 -3.15 -13.10 -8.73
CA THR A 75 -3.18 -11.65 -8.95
C THR A 75 -2.14 -11.15 -9.97
N VAL A 76 -1.32 -12.05 -10.53
CA VAL A 76 -0.27 -11.66 -11.50
C VAL A 76 -0.90 -11.14 -12.79
N MET A 77 -0.63 -9.86 -13.09
CA MET A 77 -1.14 -9.19 -14.28
C MET A 77 -0.27 -7.98 -14.65
N PRO A 78 -0.52 -7.33 -15.81
CA PRO A 78 0.14 -6.08 -16.14
C PRO A 78 -0.18 -4.98 -15.11
N GLY A 79 0.87 -4.35 -14.57
CA GLY A 79 0.77 -3.32 -13.56
C GLY A 79 2.03 -2.45 -13.47
N PHE A 80 2.15 -1.68 -12.40
CA PHE A 80 3.32 -0.85 -12.12
C PHE A 80 4.15 -1.49 -11.00
N PRO A 81 5.47 -1.72 -11.18
CA PRO A 81 6.34 -2.26 -10.13
C PRO A 81 6.28 -1.51 -8.80
N ALA A 82 5.93 -0.22 -8.86
CA ALA A 82 5.72 0.60 -7.68
C ALA A 82 4.55 0.11 -6.79
N TYR A 83 3.58 -0.62 -7.34
CA TYR A 83 2.49 -1.21 -6.53
C TYR A 83 2.99 -2.44 -5.77
N ASP A 84 3.80 -3.29 -6.39
CA ASP A 84 4.44 -4.42 -5.70
C ASP A 84 5.36 -3.93 -4.57
N PHE A 85 6.21 -2.94 -4.87
CA PHE A 85 7.02 -2.27 -3.86
C PHE A 85 6.14 -1.69 -2.73
N GLY A 86 5.08 -0.99 -3.10
CA GLY A 86 4.20 -0.33 -2.14
C GLY A 86 3.46 -1.29 -1.23
N ASP A 87 2.98 -2.42 -1.73
CA ASP A 87 2.26 -3.40 -0.92
C ASP A 87 3.21 -4.10 0.07
N ALA A 88 4.43 -4.42 -0.36
CA ALA A 88 5.46 -4.94 0.54
C ALA A 88 5.81 -3.94 1.66
N ILE A 89 5.95 -2.64 1.35
CA ILE A 89 6.18 -1.58 2.34
C ILE A 89 4.99 -1.42 3.29
N ARG A 90 3.78 -1.36 2.76
CA ARG A 90 2.54 -1.23 3.54
C ARG A 90 2.44 -2.31 4.62
N PHE A 91 2.80 -3.54 4.26
CA PHE A 91 2.74 -4.67 5.16
C PHE A 91 3.99 -4.78 6.06
N GLY A 92 5.19 -4.69 5.47
CA GLY A 92 6.45 -4.97 6.15
C GLY A 92 7.00 -3.81 6.98
N ALA A 93 6.79 -2.57 6.55
CA ALA A 93 7.27 -1.38 7.25
C ALA A 93 6.23 -0.71 8.17
N ASN A 94 5.07 -1.32 8.35
CA ASN A 94 4.14 -0.94 9.41
C ASN A 94 4.70 -1.40 10.77
N THR A 95 4.67 -0.54 11.77
CA THR A 95 5.09 -0.88 13.14
C THR A 95 4.12 -1.83 13.86
N CYS A 96 2.89 -1.98 13.32
CA CYS A 96 1.83 -2.83 13.87
C CYS A 96 1.33 -3.83 12.82
N THR A 97 0.60 -4.85 13.25
CA THR A 97 -0.18 -5.68 12.33
C THR A 97 -1.31 -4.88 11.71
N GLU A 98 -1.72 -5.26 10.51
CA GLU A 98 -2.75 -4.55 9.72
C GLU A 98 -4.07 -4.36 10.46
N ASP A 99 -4.40 -5.26 11.36
CA ASP A 99 -5.65 -5.29 12.11
C ASP A 99 -5.49 -4.94 13.61
N ASP A 100 -4.34 -4.38 14.03
CA ASP A 100 -4.11 -3.99 15.40
C ASP A 100 -5.13 -2.92 15.84
N PRO A 101 -5.89 -3.15 16.92
CA PRO A 101 -6.84 -2.16 17.43
C PRO A 101 -6.16 -0.94 18.07
N ASN A 102 -4.88 -1.04 18.43
CA ASN A 102 -4.12 0.06 19.02
C ASN A 102 -3.51 0.97 17.95
N LEU A 103 -4.34 1.85 17.42
CA LEU A 103 -3.98 2.75 16.33
C LEU A 103 -2.90 3.79 16.69
N GLU A 104 -2.66 4.05 17.98
CA GLU A 104 -1.66 5.04 18.40
C GLU A 104 -0.21 4.61 18.10
N LYS A 105 0.02 3.32 17.95
CA LYS A 105 1.33 2.76 17.66
C LYS A 105 1.63 2.64 16.17
N VAL A 106 0.65 2.93 15.31
CA VAL A 106 0.78 2.75 13.87
C VAL A 106 1.62 3.87 13.27
N GLU A 107 2.80 3.52 12.79
CA GLU A 107 3.74 4.39 12.09
C GLU A 107 4.43 3.64 10.94
N LEU A 108 4.98 4.39 10.00
CA LEU A 108 5.89 3.86 9.01
C LEU A 108 7.31 3.81 9.59
N ASP A 109 7.86 2.60 9.69
CA ASP A 109 9.22 2.34 10.15
C ASP A 109 10.22 2.64 9.02
N LEU A 110 11.00 3.71 9.18
CA LEU A 110 11.97 4.15 8.17
C LEU A 110 13.17 3.20 8.04
N GLU A 111 13.55 2.48 9.08
CA GLU A 111 14.65 1.52 9.01
C GLU A 111 14.25 0.31 8.16
N LYS A 112 13.04 -0.22 8.37
CA LYS A 112 12.48 -1.29 7.53
C LYS A 112 12.25 -0.83 6.10
N TYR A 113 11.74 0.40 5.93
CA TYR A 113 11.60 1.01 4.61
C TYR A 113 12.93 1.08 3.88
N GLU A 114 13.99 1.58 4.52
CA GLU A 114 15.32 1.69 3.92
C GLU A 114 15.91 0.31 3.60
N ALA A 115 15.78 -0.66 4.50
CA ALA A 115 16.27 -2.02 4.27
C ALA A 115 15.60 -2.66 3.03
N PHE A 116 14.27 -2.49 2.90
CA PHE A 116 13.54 -2.99 1.74
C PHE A 116 13.90 -2.24 0.45
N CYS A 117 13.99 -0.90 0.49
CA CYS A 117 14.46 -0.08 -0.64
C CYS A 117 15.77 -0.58 -1.21
N ARG A 118 16.77 -0.78 -0.34
CA ARG A 118 18.09 -1.26 -0.74
C ARG A 118 18.00 -2.58 -1.49
N GLY A 119 17.33 -3.57 -0.91
CA GLY A 119 17.24 -4.90 -1.52
C GLY A 119 16.43 -4.90 -2.82
N TYR A 120 15.27 -4.22 -2.81
CA TYR A 120 14.41 -4.16 -3.98
C TYR A 120 15.06 -3.42 -5.15
N ILE A 121 15.58 -2.21 -4.92
CA ILE A 121 16.19 -1.39 -5.96
C ILE A 121 17.42 -2.09 -6.54
N ASP A 122 18.27 -2.69 -5.69
CA ASP A 122 19.44 -3.44 -6.17
C ASP A 122 19.04 -4.60 -7.10
N ALA A 123 17.96 -5.29 -6.81
CA ALA A 123 17.46 -6.38 -7.63
C ALA A 123 16.85 -5.92 -8.97
N VAL A 124 16.21 -4.74 -9.04
CA VAL A 124 15.42 -4.33 -10.20
C VAL A 124 16.01 -3.17 -11.02
N LYS A 125 17.02 -2.46 -10.51
CA LYS A 125 17.55 -1.22 -11.13
C LYS A 125 18.03 -1.38 -12.57
N HIS A 126 18.45 -2.57 -12.99
CA HIS A 126 18.88 -2.85 -14.36
C HIS A 126 17.71 -3.18 -15.30
N ASN A 127 16.53 -3.41 -14.77
CA ASN A 127 15.33 -3.80 -15.52
C ASN A 127 14.27 -2.68 -15.60
N LEU A 128 14.29 -1.74 -14.65
CA LEU A 128 13.36 -0.63 -14.61
C LEU A 128 14.01 0.64 -15.17
N THR A 129 13.17 1.50 -15.75
CA THR A 129 13.60 2.84 -16.14
C THR A 129 13.89 3.69 -14.90
N ARG A 130 14.71 4.73 -15.05
CA ARG A 130 14.97 5.66 -13.95
C ARG A 130 13.68 6.26 -13.38
N PHE A 131 12.72 6.61 -14.23
CA PHE A 131 11.45 7.17 -13.77
C PHE A 131 10.62 6.16 -12.97
N GLU A 132 10.61 4.86 -13.34
CA GLU A 132 9.97 3.81 -12.52
C GLU A 132 10.60 3.73 -11.13
N LEU A 133 11.93 3.74 -11.04
CA LEU A 133 12.65 3.73 -9.77
C LEU A 133 12.36 4.99 -8.92
N GLU A 134 12.37 6.16 -9.54
CA GLU A 134 12.10 7.46 -8.87
C GLU A 134 10.66 7.58 -8.35
N THR A 135 9.74 6.72 -8.78
CA THR A 135 8.33 6.72 -8.36
C THR A 135 7.97 5.67 -7.31
N LEU A 136 8.93 4.83 -6.88
CA LEU A 136 8.68 3.76 -5.90
C LEU A 136 8.08 4.29 -4.59
N TYR A 137 8.62 5.39 -4.04
CA TYR A 137 8.09 5.98 -2.82
C TYR A 137 6.64 6.50 -2.96
N ILE A 138 6.26 6.94 -4.16
CA ILE A 138 4.87 7.31 -4.46
C ILE A 138 3.99 6.06 -4.46
N GLY A 139 4.50 4.93 -5.00
CA GLY A 139 3.83 3.64 -4.96
C GLY A 139 3.50 3.20 -3.54
N ALA A 140 4.43 3.35 -2.60
CA ALA A 140 4.18 3.03 -1.19
C ALA A 140 2.98 3.82 -0.63
N VAL A 141 2.94 5.14 -0.87
CA VAL A 141 1.82 6.00 -0.42
C VAL A 141 0.51 5.60 -1.12
N THR A 142 0.56 5.37 -2.44
CA THR A 142 -0.63 5.02 -3.24
C THR A 142 -1.24 3.69 -2.80
N THR A 143 -0.42 2.68 -2.52
CA THR A 143 -0.91 1.35 -2.10
C THR A 143 -1.50 1.39 -0.69
N ILE A 144 -0.87 2.10 0.25
CA ILE A 144 -1.44 2.32 1.59
C ILE A 144 -2.81 3.00 1.49
N LEU A 145 -2.91 4.03 0.66
CA LEU A 145 -4.14 4.77 0.40
C LEU A 145 -5.23 3.87 -0.20
N GLU A 146 -4.90 3.10 -1.24
CA GLU A 146 -5.85 2.21 -1.92
C GLU A 146 -6.41 1.17 -0.97
N ILE A 147 -5.56 0.46 -0.24
CA ILE A 147 -5.99 -0.59 0.69
C ILE A 147 -6.80 -0.01 1.84
N GLY A 148 -6.40 1.15 2.38
CA GLY A 148 -7.19 1.88 3.37
C GLY A 148 -8.59 2.22 2.86
N ALA A 149 -8.69 2.74 1.63
CA ALA A 149 -9.96 3.04 0.99
C ALA A 149 -10.83 1.78 0.80
N ARG A 150 -10.23 0.64 0.42
CA ARG A 150 -10.96 -0.63 0.23
C ARG A 150 -11.52 -1.16 1.54
N PHE A 151 -10.75 -1.15 2.63
CA PHE A 151 -11.25 -1.58 3.95
C PHE A 151 -12.38 -0.69 4.48
N LEU A 152 -12.23 0.64 4.33
CA LEU A 152 -13.29 1.56 4.76
C LEU A 152 -14.54 1.45 3.87
N ALA A 153 -14.38 1.19 2.57
CA ALA A 153 -15.52 0.94 1.68
C ALA A 153 -16.28 -0.31 2.09
N ASP A 154 -15.57 -1.41 2.37
CA ASP A 154 -16.20 -2.65 2.80
C ASP A 154 -16.85 -2.51 4.18
N TYR A 155 -16.24 -1.76 5.10
CA TYR A 155 -16.86 -1.42 6.37
C TYR A 155 -18.19 -0.66 6.20
N LEU A 156 -18.23 0.30 5.29
CA LEU A 156 -19.44 1.06 4.96
C LEU A 156 -20.50 0.22 4.25
N ASP A 157 -20.07 -0.78 3.47
CA ASP A 157 -20.96 -1.72 2.77
C ASP A 157 -21.47 -2.86 3.69
N GLY A 158 -21.01 -2.93 4.96
CA GLY A 158 -21.47 -3.91 5.95
C GLY A 158 -20.59 -5.14 6.08
N ASP A 159 -19.29 -5.03 5.74
CA ASP A 159 -18.28 -6.09 5.86
C ASP A 159 -18.59 -7.32 4.97
N VAL A 160 -18.83 -7.09 3.69
CA VAL A 160 -19.30 -8.13 2.76
C VAL A 160 -18.21 -8.73 1.86
N TYR A 161 -17.08 -8.06 1.70
CA TYR A 161 -16.00 -8.47 0.79
C TYR A 161 -14.85 -9.18 1.51
N PHE A 162 -14.26 -8.53 2.51
CA PHE A 162 -13.14 -9.11 3.27
C PHE A 162 -13.64 -10.00 4.41
N ILE A 163 -12.94 -11.11 4.64
CA ILE A 163 -13.25 -11.99 5.77
C ILE A 163 -13.03 -11.25 7.10
N CYS A 164 -14.10 -11.07 7.86
CA CYS A 164 -14.08 -10.50 9.19
C CYS A 164 -14.04 -11.60 10.26
N ARG A 165 -13.03 -11.55 11.15
CA ARG A 165 -12.85 -12.53 12.25
C ARG A 165 -13.35 -12.00 13.59
N ARG A 166 -13.71 -10.71 13.66
CA ARG A 166 -14.20 -10.01 14.85
C ARG A 166 -15.06 -8.83 14.45
N ASP A 167 -15.81 -8.29 15.41
CA ASP A 167 -16.56 -7.06 15.19
C ASP A 167 -15.64 -5.90 14.79
N ARG A 168 -16.12 -5.06 13.87
CA ARG A 168 -15.42 -3.88 13.35
C ARG A 168 -14.03 -4.18 12.74
N HIS A 169 -13.80 -5.39 12.23
CA HIS A 169 -12.48 -5.79 11.73
C HIS A 169 -11.98 -4.87 10.61
N ASN A 170 -12.82 -4.59 9.62
CA ASN A 170 -12.45 -3.70 8.52
C ASN A 170 -12.36 -2.22 8.93
N TYR A 171 -13.09 -1.79 9.96
CA TYR A 171 -12.87 -0.49 10.57
C TYR A 171 -11.44 -0.34 11.08
N TYR A 172 -10.97 -1.29 11.90
CA TYR A 172 -9.61 -1.23 12.44
C TYR A 172 -8.56 -1.32 11.35
N ARG A 173 -8.75 -2.20 10.35
CA ARG A 173 -7.86 -2.29 9.19
C ARG A 173 -7.81 -0.97 8.42
N GLY A 174 -8.95 -0.39 8.10
CA GLY A 174 -9.04 0.88 7.38
C GLY A 174 -8.39 2.04 8.14
N MET A 175 -8.70 2.16 9.43
CA MET A 175 -8.13 3.21 10.28
C MET A 175 -6.62 3.03 10.50
N ASN A 176 -6.13 1.78 10.59
CA ASN A 176 -4.70 1.47 10.61
C ASN A 176 -4.02 2.01 9.34
N GLN A 177 -4.57 1.71 8.17
CA GLN A 177 -4.01 2.22 6.91
C GLN A 177 -4.08 3.75 6.81
N VAL A 178 -5.12 4.39 7.31
CA VAL A 178 -5.20 5.87 7.36
C VAL A 178 -4.12 6.46 8.27
N LYS A 179 -3.86 5.86 9.41
CA LYS A 179 -2.76 6.27 10.31
C LYS A 179 -1.39 6.07 9.63
N LEU A 180 -1.17 4.90 9.00
CA LEU A 180 0.04 4.62 8.26
C LEU A 180 0.24 5.60 7.09
N LEU A 181 -0.84 5.95 6.37
CA LEU A 181 -0.83 6.94 5.30
C LEU A 181 -0.40 8.33 5.82
N ARG A 182 -0.96 8.76 6.96
CA ARG A 182 -0.56 10.02 7.62
C ARG A 182 0.93 10.01 7.97
N SER A 183 1.42 8.92 8.54
CA SER A 183 2.84 8.75 8.86
C SER A 183 3.71 8.80 7.60
N ALA A 184 3.34 8.09 6.53
CA ALA A 184 4.07 8.08 5.28
C ALA A 184 4.13 9.47 4.62
N ILE A 185 2.99 10.18 4.55
CA ILE A 185 2.94 11.52 3.95
C ILE A 185 3.72 12.54 4.78
N SER A 186 3.68 12.47 6.11
CA SER A 186 4.46 13.38 6.96
C SER A 186 5.98 13.19 6.82
N ARG A 187 6.41 12.04 6.30
CA ARG A 187 7.82 11.67 6.07
C ARG A 187 8.16 11.53 4.58
N ILE A 188 7.37 12.12 3.70
CA ILE A 188 7.48 11.90 2.25
C ILE A 188 8.87 12.28 1.69
N ASP A 189 9.49 13.32 2.22
CA ASP A 189 10.82 13.74 1.82
C ASP A 189 11.89 12.74 2.26
N ASP A 190 11.72 12.09 3.41
CA ASP A 190 12.61 11.02 3.87
C ASP A 190 12.45 9.78 2.99
N LEU A 191 11.21 9.37 2.67
CA LEU A 191 10.95 8.24 1.78
C LEU A 191 11.59 8.46 0.42
N ARG A 192 11.42 9.65 -0.15
CA ARG A 192 12.06 10.04 -1.39
C ARG A 192 13.58 9.98 -1.29
N ARG A 193 14.17 10.62 -0.29
CA ARG A 193 15.63 10.67 -0.08
C ARG A 193 16.23 9.27 0.07
N ILE A 194 15.55 8.39 0.83
CA ILE A 194 15.99 7.00 1.03
C ILE A 194 15.93 6.23 -0.29
N SER A 195 14.83 6.31 -1.03
CA SER A 195 14.70 5.62 -2.33
C SER A 195 15.78 6.06 -3.31
N PHE A 196 16.01 7.37 -3.42
CA PHE A 196 17.00 7.94 -4.35
C PHE A 196 18.44 7.56 -4.02
N LYS A 197 18.76 7.25 -2.76
CA LYS A 197 20.09 6.82 -2.32
C LYS A 197 20.59 5.56 -3.03
N TYR A 198 19.69 4.69 -3.50
CA TYR A 198 20.01 3.37 -4.06
C TYR A 198 19.80 3.29 -5.58
N ILE A 199 19.31 4.35 -6.22
CA ILE A 199 19.05 4.38 -7.67
C ILE A 199 20.34 4.54 -8.47
N ASP A 200 21.29 5.30 -7.98
CA ASP A 200 22.60 5.52 -8.58
C ASP A 200 23.58 4.44 -8.13
#